data_4969196c77a77813cbf206e749ea3af3
#
_entry.id   4969196c77a77813cbf206e749ea3af3
#
_cell.length_a   1.000
_cell.length_b   1.000
_cell.length_c   1.000
_cell.angle_alpha   90.00
_cell.angle_beta   90.00
_cell.angle_gamma   90.00
#
_symmetry.space_group_name_H-M   'P 1'
#
loop_
_entity.id
_entity.type
_entity.pdbx_description
1 polymer ?
#
loop_
_entity_poly.entity_id
_entity_poly.type
_entity_poly.pdbx_seq_one_letter_code
_entity_poly.pdbx_strand_id
1 'polypeptide(L)'
;MYLSPFPYRAVRPVDVIRPAVAADSAVIRPAVAADSVVIRPITPADFPHVLRMNAAWEHYTSPLDIRALERLHAEAVYHRIAECEGRPAAFLLAFAPGAAYESPNYRWFSARSADFCYIDRVVVDARYQRRGLGQALYEDVAAFAHERGIARLTCEVDAEPLNAVSDAFHARSGFVEVGTQWVADGTKRVSLRERVLAHGPEGRGR
;
A
#
# COMPACT_ATOMS: atom_id res chain seq x y z
N MET A 1 -1.68 -9.64 -28.56
CA MET A 1 -0.82 -10.64 -27.88
C MET A 1 0.31 -9.87 -27.22
N TYR A 2 0.12 -9.42 -25.98
CA TYR A 2 1.12 -8.61 -25.24
C TYR A 2 1.67 -9.47 -24.11
N LEU A 3 2.94 -9.80 -24.24
CA LEU A 3 3.70 -10.50 -23.20
C LEU A 3 3.98 -9.52 -22.06
N SER A 4 3.53 -9.86 -20.86
CA SER A 4 3.91 -9.17 -19.62
C SER A 4 5.45 -9.24 -19.45
N PRO A 5 6.14 -8.13 -19.18
CA PRO A 5 7.59 -8.13 -18.99
C PRO A 5 8.05 -8.74 -17.67
N PHE A 6 7.15 -9.27 -16.81
CA PHE A 6 7.50 -9.87 -15.55
C PHE A 6 7.01 -11.32 -15.48
N PRO A 7 7.90 -12.33 -15.55
CA PRO A 7 7.52 -13.71 -15.33
C PRO A 7 7.13 -13.91 -13.85
N TYR A 8 5.84 -14.10 -13.60
CA TYR A 8 5.35 -14.57 -12.31
C TYR A 8 5.74 -16.04 -12.17
N ARG A 9 6.73 -16.34 -11.34
CA ARG A 9 7.15 -17.72 -11.10
C ARG A 9 6.14 -18.38 -10.17
N ALA A 10 5.45 -19.40 -10.65
CA ALA A 10 4.56 -20.22 -9.84
C ALA A 10 5.33 -20.81 -8.65
N VAL A 11 4.94 -20.44 -7.44
CA VAL A 11 5.46 -21.03 -6.19
C VAL A 11 4.61 -22.24 -5.88
N ARG A 12 5.26 -23.41 -5.70
CA ARG A 12 4.60 -24.63 -5.25
C ARG A 12 4.03 -24.42 -3.85
N PRO A 13 2.88 -25.06 -3.49
CA PRO A 13 2.35 -24.96 -2.14
C PRO A 13 3.38 -25.54 -1.17
N VAL A 14 3.86 -24.69 -0.28
CA VAL A 14 4.68 -25.10 0.87
C VAL A 14 3.77 -25.42 2.03
N ASP A 15 4.08 -26.51 2.70
CA ASP A 15 3.35 -27.07 3.83
C ASP A 15 3.01 -26.03 4.90
N VAL A 16 1.76 -26.13 5.37
CA VAL A 16 1.23 -25.36 6.48
C VAL A 16 2.09 -25.59 7.73
N ILE A 17 2.94 -24.63 8.04
CA ILE A 17 3.64 -24.62 9.32
C ILE A 17 2.60 -24.23 10.38
N ARG A 18 2.22 -25.22 11.21
CA ARG A 18 1.43 -25.01 12.43
C ARG A 18 2.17 -24.01 13.33
N PRO A 19 1.50 -22.97 13.84
CA PRO A 19 2.12 -22.14 14.86
C PRO A 19 2.23 -22.98 16.15
N ALA A 20 3.44 -23.14 16.65
CA ALA A 20 3.67 -23.61 18.01
C ALA A 20 3.08 -22.56 18.97
N VAL A 21 2.07 -22.98 19.72
CA VAL A 21 1.52 -22.19 20.83
C VAL A 21 2.53 -22.28 21.97
N ALA A 22 3.40 -21.30 22.08
CA ALA A 22 4.09 -21.02 23.33
C ALA A 22 3.33 -19.88 24.00
N ALA A 23 2.67 -20.20 25.10
CA ALA A 23 2.17 -19.21 26.05
C ALA A 23 3.39 -18.53 26.65
N ASP A 24 3.67 -17.32 26.20
CA ASP A 24 4.63 -16.47 26.89
C ASP A 24 4.03 -15.11 27.18
N SER A 25 4.27 -14.68 28.40
CA SER A 25 3.70 -13.51 29.04
C SER A 25 3.69 -12.30 28.12
N ALA A 26 2.50 -11.76 27.89
CA ALA A 26 2.30 -10.54 27.12
C ALA A 26 3.04 -9.38 27.83
N VAL A 27 4.28 -9.14 27.44
CA VAL A 27 4.92 -7.86 27.66
C VAL A 27 4.15 -6.86 26.80
N ILE A 28 3.23 -6.12 27.43
CA ILE A 28 2.57 -4.97 26.83
C ILE A 28 3.69 -3.99 26.52
N ARG A 29 4.18 -3.99 25.29
CA ARG A 29 5.05 -2.93 24.79
C ARG A 29 4.21 -1.66 24.78
N PRO A 30 4.65 -0.58 25.45
CA PRO A 30 3.92 0.67 25.38
C PRO A 30 3.76 1.07 23.92
N ALA A 31 2.56 1.56 23.56
CA ALA A 31 2.35 2.18 22.25
C ALA A 31 3.42 3.26 22.10
N VAL A 32 4.12 3.26 20.94
CA VAL A 32 5.06 4.33 20.62
C VAL A 32 4.27 5.62 20.68
N ALA A 33 4.70 6.57 21.49
CA ALA A 33 4.06 7.87 21.55
C ALA A 33 3.99 8.45 20.13
N ALA A 34 2.87 9.08 19.76
CA ALA A 34 2.65 9.65 18.43
C ALA A 34 3.78 10.62 18.01
N ASP A 35 4.47 11.19 18.98
CA ASP A 35 5.58 12.13 18.83
C ASP A 35 6.88 11.52 18.28
N SER A 36 6.95 10.20 18.13
CA SER A 36 8.15 9.50 17.62
C SER A 36 8.03 9.02 16.17
N VAL A 37 6.90 9.24 15.51
CA VAL A 37 6.69 8.89 14.09
C VAL A 37 6.83 10.14 13.23
N VAL A 38 7.77 10.09 12.27
CA VAL A 38 7.98 11.15 11.29
C VAL A 38 7.69 10.59 9.91
N ILE A 39 6.77 11.23 9.17
CA ILE A 39 6.48 10.88 7.77
C ILE A 39 7.11 11.96 6.88
N ARG A 40 7.95 11.54 5.95
CA ARG A 40 8.63 12.44 5.01
C ARG A 40 8.70 11.87 3.60
N PRO A 41 8.89 12.70 2.58
CA PRO A 41 9.18 12.22 1.22
C PRO A 41 10.37 11.26 1.21
N ILE A 42 10.30 10.25 0.36
CA ILE A 42 11.43 9.36 0.06
C ILE A 42 12.43 10.08 -0.84
N THR A 43 13.70 9.85 -0.57
CA THR A 43 14.82 10.26 -1.41
C THR A 43 15.55 9.02 -1.94
N PRO A 44 16.41 9.13 -2.97
CA PRO A 44 17.20 8.00 -3.44
C PRO A 44 18.05 7.32 -2.37
N ALA A 45 18.45 8.04 -1.32
CA ALA A 45 19.20 7.48 -0.19
C ALA A 45 18.37 6.46 0.62
N ASP A 46 17.03 6.51 0.53
CA ASP A 46 16.13 5.60 1.23
C ASP A 46 15.87 4.30 0.44
N PHE A 47 16.22 4.24 -0.84
CA PHE A 47 15.91 3.11 -1.71
C PHE A 47 16.39 1.75 -1.17
N PRO A 48 17.58 1.62 -0.58
CA PRO A 48 17.99 0.35 0.04
C PRO A 48 17.04 -0.12 1.14
N HIS A 49 16.44 0.82 1.91
CA HIS A 49 15.47 0.49 2.95
C HIS A 49 14.12 0.07 2.35
N VAL A 50 13.65 0.75 1.32
CA VAL A 50 12.41 0.43 0.58
C VAL A 50 12.53 -0.98 -0.03
N LEU A 51 13.62 -1.26 -0.75
CA LEU A 51 13.87 -2.56 -1.37
C LEU A 51 13.90 -3.70 -0.34
N ARG A 52 14.59 -3.49 0.78
CA ARG A 52 14.64 -4.48 1.87
C ARG A 52 13.25 -4.73 2.47
N MET A 53 12.49 -3.68 2.74
CA MET A 53 11.13 -3.81 3.27
C MET A 53 10.20 -4.50 2.27
N ASN A 54 10.28 -4.15 0.97
CA ASN A 54 9.47 -4.78 -0.07
C ASN A 54 9.80 -6.28 -0.20
N ALA A 55 11.07 -6.65 -0.22
CA ALA A 55 11.52 -8.04 -0.34
C ALA A 55 10.99 -8.93 0.79
N ALA A 56 10.85 -8.40 2.01
CA ALA A 56 10.27 -9.15 3.13
C ALA A 56 8.77 -9.47 2.95
N TRP A 57 8.08 -8.78 2.03
CA TRP A 57 6.64 -8.92 1.77
C TRP A 57 6.33 -9.20 0.30
N GLU A 58 7.32 -9.70 -0.46
CA GLU A 58 7.23 -9.93 -1.91
C GLU A 58 6.08 -10.86 -2.32
N HIS A 59 5.65 -11.76 -1.44
CA HIS A 59 4.50 -12.63 -1.68
C HIS A 59 3.15 -11.91 -1.69
N TYR A 60 3.07 -10.68 -1.13
CA TYR A 60 1.89 -9.81 -1.19
C TYR A 60 2.11 -8.62 -2.11
N THR A 61 3.37 -8.19 -2.30
CA THR A 61 3.74 -7.13 -3.23
C THR A 61 4.46 -7.74 -4.43
N SER A 62 4.56 -7.05 -5.55
CA SER A 62 5.40 -7.51 -6.66
C SER A 62 6.89 -7.37 -6.31
N PRO A 63 7.77 -8.23 -6.91
CA PRO A 63 9.21 -8.06 -6.84
C PRO A 63 9.63 -6.65 -7.25
N LEU A 64 10.63 -6.11 -6.57
CA LEU A 64 11.09 -4.74 -6.82
C LEU A 64 12.63 -4.72 -6.81
N ASP A 65 13.21 -4.40 -7.95
CA ASP A 65 14.63 -4.07 -8.07
C ASP A 65 14.85 -2.55 -8.08
N ILE A 66 16.10 -2.14 -8.06
CA ILE A 66 16.46 -0.72 -7.99
C ILE A 66 15.93 0.06 -9.21
N ARG A 67 16.00 -0.51 -10.42
CA ARG A 67 15.56 0.14 -11.66
C ARG A 67 14.03 0.29 -11.69
N ALA A 68 13.32 -0.73 -11.21
CA ALA A 68 11.87 -0.67 -11.08
C ALA A 68 11.46 0.36 -10.02
N LEU A 69 12.16 0.41 -8.88
CA LEU A 69 11.91 1.41 -7.84
C LEU A 69 12.16 2.84 -8.34
N GLU A 70 13.24 3.08 -9.09
CA GLU A 70 13.53 4.39 -9.70
C GLU A 70 12.40 4.84 -10.63
N ARG A 71 11.90 3.94 -11.51
CA ARG A 71 10.76 4.24 -12.38
C ARG A 71 9.48 4.54 -11.60
N LEU A 72 9.14 3.69 -10.62
CA LEU A 72 7.95 3.90 -9.80
C LEU A 72 8.04 5.20 -8.99
N HIS A 73 9.22 5.51 -8.46
CA HIS A 73 9.46 6.76 -7.72
C HIS A 73 9.26 8.00 -8.61
N ALA A 74 9.74 7.95 -9.85
CA ALA A 74 9.61 9.07 -10.80
C ALA A 74 8.14 9.32 -11.22
N GLU A 75 7.31 8.27 -11.30
CA GLU A 75 5.90 8.34 -11.67
C GLU A 75 4.97 8.61 -10.47
N ALA A 76 5.47 8.39 -9.23
CA ALA A 76 4.65 8.50 -8.03
C ALA A 76 4.24 9.94 -7.74
N VAL A 77 2.95 10.16 -7.49
CA VAL A 77 2.44 11.43 -6.95
C VAL A 77 2.68 11.52 -5.44
N TYR A 78 2.76 10.37 -4.78
CA TYR A 78 3.02 10.24 -3.36
C TYR A 78 3.96 9.05 -3.11
N HIS A 79 5.13 9.32 -2.53
CA HIS A 79 6.08 8.28 -2.11
C HIS A 79 6.76 8.74 -0.84
N ARG A 80 6.27 8.26 0.30
CA ARG A 80 6.75 8.66 1.63
C ARG A 80 7.17 7.48 2.48
N ILE A 81 8.11 7.75 3.38
CA ILE A 81 8.61 6.84 4.38
C ILE A 81 8.18 7.32 5.77
N ALA A 82 7.75 6.39 6.60
CA ALA A 82 7.53 6.62 8.01
C ALA A 82 8.74 6.14 8.79
N GLU A 83 9.32 7.01 9.58
CA GLU A 83 10.39 6.72 10.52
C GLU A 83 9.82 6.54 11.92
N CYS A 84 10.35 5.55 12.62
CA CYS A 84 10.10 5.34 14.04
C CYS A 84 11.44 5.38 14.76
N GLU A 85 11.57 6.29 15.73
CA GLU A 85 12.84 6.49 16.46
C GLU A 85 14.02 6.80 15.50
N GLY A 86 13.78 7.61 14.46
CA GLY A 86 14.78 7.99 13.44
C GLY A 86 15.20 6.87 12.50
N ARG A 87 14.44 5.77 12.43
CA ARG A 87 14.73 4.63 11.55
C ARG A 87 13.59 4.36 10.58
N PRO A 88 13.87 4.11 9.29
CA PRO A 88 12.89 3.66 8.31
C PRO A 88 12.12 2.44 8.79
N ALA A 89 10.80 2.59 8.94
CA ALA A 89 9.92 1.58 9.55
C ALA A 89 8.73 1.19 8.68
N ALA A 90 8.30 2.06 7.75
CA ALA A 90 7.24 1.78 6.80
C ALA A 90 7.35 2.71 5.59
N PHE A 91 6.72 2.36 4.46
CA PHE A 91 6.56 3.28 3.33
C PHE A 91 5.23 3.07 2.62
N LEU A 92 4.80 4.09 1.89
CA LEU A 92 3.64 4.06 1.01
C LEU A 92 3.98 4.72 -0.32
N LEU A 93 3.55 4.09 -1.42
CA LEU A 93 3.70 4.58 -2.78
C LEU A 93 2.33 4.64 -3.44
N ALA A 94 2.02 5.78 -4.09
CA ALA A 94 0.76 5.98 -4.78
C ALA A 94 0.91 6.80 -6.06
N PHE A 95 -0.03 6.59 -7.00
CA PHE A 95 -0.07 7.19 -8.32
C PHE A 95 -1.31 8.03 -8.52
N ALA A 96 -1.16 9.11 -9.31
CA ALA A 96 -2.27 9.89 -9.85
C ALA A 96 -2.77 9.28 -11.17
N PRO A 97 -3.95 9.66 -11.67
CA PRO A 97 -4.37 9.37 -13.03
C PRO A 97 -3.35 9.87 -14.06
N GLY A 98 -3.11 9.06 -15.10
CA GLY A 98 -2.18 9.40 -16.16
C GLY A 98 -0.72 9.00 -15.92
N ALA A 99 -0.40 8.39 -14.78
CA ALA A 99 0.94 7.83 -14.55
C ALA A 99 1.26 6.72 -15.56
N ALA A 100 2.52 6.61 -15.98
CA ALA A 100 3.01 5.55 -16.85
C ALA A 100 3.17 4.25 -16.05
N TYR A 101 2.04 3.75 -15.53
CA TYR A 101 1.98 2.57 -14.68
C TYR A 101 1.06 1.49 -15.26
N GLU A 102 1.63 0.31 -15.48
CA GLU A 102 1.00 -0.75 -16.28
C GLU A 102 0.20 -1.79 -15.45
N SER A 103 0.01 -1.56 -14.14
CA SER A 103 -0.79 -2.45 -13.30
C SER A 103 -2.21 -2.61 -13.87
N PRO A 104 -2.73 -3.83 -14.04
CA PRO A 104 -4.12 -4.04 -14.44
C PRO A 104 -5.10 -3.45 -13.45
N ASN A 105 -4.76 -3.41 -12.15
CA ASN A 105 -5.58 -2.80 -11.11
C ASN A 105 -5.64 -1.28 -11.24
N TYR A 106 -4.50 -0.64 -11.43
CA TYR A 106 -4.44 0.80 -11.72
C TYR A 106 -5.24 1.17 -12.98
N ARG A 107 -5.08 0.40 -14.06
CA ARG A 107 -5.82 0.61 -15.31
C ARG A 107 -7.34 0.45 -15.14
N TRP A 108 -7.76 -0.45 -14.26
CA TRP A 108 -9.19 -0.62 -13.96
C TRP A 108 -9.80 0.67 -13.36
N PHE A 109 -9.10 1.34 -12.45
CA PHE A 109 -9.54 2.63 -11.88
C PHE A 109 -9.43 3.75 -12.91
N SER A 110 -8.33 3.83 -13.65
CA SER A 110 -8.11 4.85 -14.70
C SER A 110 -9.16 4.83 -15.79
N ALA A 111 -9.71 3.67 -16.12
CA ALA A 111 -10.79 3.53 -17.09
C ALA A 111 -12.15 4.05 -16.57
N ARG A 112 -12.30 4.31 -15.26
CA ARG A 112 -13.56 4.66 -14.60
C ARG A 112 -13.60 6.06 -14.02
N SER A 113 -12.46 6.62 -13.68
CA SER A 113 -12.35 7.93 -13.06
C SER A 113 -11.03 8.59 -13.42
N ALA A 114 -11.05 9.90 -13.55
CA ALA A 114 -9.85 10.74 -13.62
C ALA A 114 -9.55 11.43 -12.29
N ASP A 115 -10.24 11.06 -11.20
CA ASP A 115 -10.14 11.71 -9.90
C ASP A 115 -9.95 10.65 -8.80
N PHE A 116 -8.71 10.21 -8.64
CA PHE A 116 -8.32 9.26 -7.59
C PHE A 116 -6.82 9.37 -7.28
N CYS A 117 -6.42 8.87 -6.11
CA CYS A 117 -5.04 8.55 -5.78
C CYS A 117 -4.98 7.03 -5.52
N TYR A 118 -4.28 6.31 -6.39
CA TYR A 118 -4.16 4.86 -6.33
C TYR A 118 -2.95 4.47 -5.46
N ILE A 119 -3.22 3.80 -4.35
CA ILE A 119 -2.21 3.24 -3.46
C ILE A 119 -1.75 1.91 -4.06
N ASP A 120 -0.52 1.88 -4.58
CA ASP A 120 0.08 0.68 -5.16
C ASP A 120 0.57 -0.27 -4.08
N ARG A 121 1.24 0.28 -3.08
CA ARG A 121 1.75 -0.52 -1.95
C ARG A 121 1.91 0.28 -0.69
N VAL A 122 1.65 -0.38 0.41
CA VAL A 122 2.02 0.03 1.77
C VAL A 122 2.74 -1.13 2.43
N VAL A 123 3.92 -0.88 2.95
CA VAL A 123 4.72 -1.90 3.63
C VAL A 123 5.15 -1.39 4.99
N VAL A 124 4.94 -2.20 6.02
CA VAL A 124 5.42 -1.95 7.38
C VAL A 124 6.43 -3.04 7.74
N ASP A 125 7.63 -2.64 8.10
CA ASP A 125 8.67 -3.57 8.57
C ASP A 125 8.13 -4.39 9.76
N ALA A 126 8.33 -5.70 9.74
CA ALA A 126 7.79 -6.64 10.72
C ALA A 126 8.09 -6.24 12.18
N ARG A 127 9.26 -5.60 12.41
CA ARG A 127 9.69 -5.12 13.73
C ARG A 127 8.84 -3.98 14.29
N TYR A 128 8.14 -3.25 13.39
CA TYR A 128 7.36 -2.05 13.72
C TYR A 128 5.86 -2.22 13.49
N GLN A 129 5.41 -3.43 13.16
CA GLN A 129 3.98 -3.72 13.00
C GLN A 129 3.19 -3.50 14.30
N ARG A 130 1.87 -3.25 14.15
CA ARG A 130 0.94 -2.99 15.25
C ARG A 130 1.27 -1.77 16.10
N ARG A 131 2.05 -0.82 15.54
CA ARG A 131 2.37 0.47 16.15
C ARG A 131 1.66 1.66 15.50
N GLY A 132 0.63 1.40 14.66
CA GLY A 132 -0.14 2.45 14.00
C GLY A 132 0.49 3.04 12.73
N LEU A 133 1.69 2.59 12.29
CA LEU A 133 2.40 3.20 11.15
C LEU A 133 1.62 3.12 9.84
N GLY A 134 0.95 1.99 9.57
CA GLY A 134 0.08 1.87 8.40
C GLY A 134 -1.06 2.87 8.43
N GLN A 135 -1.71 3.04 9.58
CA GLN A 135 -2.78 4.01 9.77
C GLN A 135 -2.26 5.45 9.56
N ALA A 136 -1.12 5.79 10.16
CA ALA A 136 -0.51 7.11 10.00
C ALA A 136 -0.19 7.44 8.53
N LEU A 137 0.35 6.49 7.76
CA LEU A 137 0.59 6.67 6.32
C LEU A 137 -0.70 6.84 5.52
N TYR A 138 -1.79 6.14 5.90
CA TYR A 138 -3.09 6.30 5.23
C TYR A 138 -3.77 7.62 5.56
N GLU A 139 -3.60 8.13 6.77
CA GLU A 139 -4.06 9.47 7.14
C GLU A 139 -3.26 10.56 6.43
N ASP A 140 -1.94 10.39 6.32
CA ASP A 140 -1.07 11.34 5.63
C ASP A 140 -1.36 11.37 4.11
N VAL A 141 -1.55 10.22 3.45
CA VAL A 141 -1.92 10.21 2.02
C VAL A 141 -3.34 10.74 1.80
N ALA A 142 -4.26 10.55 2.75
CA ALA A 142 -5.60 11.14 2.67
C ALA A 142 -5.56 12.67 2.79
N ALA A 143 -4.76 13.21 3.71
CA ALA A 143 -4.53 14.65 3.83
C ALA A 143 -3.89 15.22 2.55
N PHE A 144 -2.86 14.55 2.03
CA PHE A 144 -2.21 14.90 0.77
C PHE A 144 -3.18 14.94 -0.42
N ALA A 145 -4.07 13.94 -0.53
CA ALA A 145 -5.08 13.87 -1.58
C ALA A 145 -6.13 14.97 -1.42
N HIS A 146 -6.60 15.20 -0.20
CA HIS A 146 -7.56 16.26 0.12
C HIS A 146 -7.02 17.67 -0.23
N GLU A 147 -5.78 17.99 0.11
CA GLU A 147 -5.11 19.25 -0.22
C GLU A 147 -5.04 19.52 -1.73
N ARG A 148 -5.10 18.46 -2.56
CA ARG A 148 -5.05 18.52 -4.02
C ARG A 148 -6.42 18.39 -4.69
N GLY A 149 -7.50 18.36 -3.90
CA GLY A 149 -8.87 18.22 -4.39
C GLY A 149 -9.16 16.83 -4.96
N ILE A 150 -8.35 15.82 -4.64
CA ILE A 150 -8.58 14.43 -5.07
C ILE A 150 -9.69 13.83 -4.22
N ALA A 151 -10.77 13.37 -4.87
CA ALA A 151 -11.98 12.93 -4.19
C ALA A 151 -11.86 11.55 -3.53
N ARG A 152 -10.93 10.70 -3.96
CA ARG A 152 -10.88 9.32 -3.49
C ARG A 152 -9.48 8.72 -3.44
N LEU A 153 -9.27 7.82 -2.48
CA LEU A 153 -8.18 6.87 -2.46
C LEU A 153 -8.67 5.54 -3.02
N THR A 154 -7.85 4.88 -3.82
CA THR A 154 -8.14 3.56 -4.39
C THR A 154 -6.98 2.60 -4.15
N CYS A 155 -7.28 1.32 -4.06
CA CYS A 155 -6.28 0.26 -3.91
C CYS A 155 -6.86 -1.09 -4.31
N GLU A 156 -6.06 -2.15 -4.26
CA GLU A 156 -6.54 -3.52 -4.27
C GLU A 156 -6.10 -4.29 -3.03
N VAL A 157 -6.83 -5.35 -2.73
CA VAL A 157 -6.54 -6.31 -1.66
C VAL A 157 -6.74 -7.71 -2.19
N ASP A 158 -5.82 -8.63 -1.86
CA ASP A 158 -5.92 -10.02 -2.26
C ASP A 158 -7.17 -10.67 -1.65
N ALA A 159 -8.07 -11.16 -2.52
CA ALA A 159 -9.29 -11.84 -2.15
C ALA A 159 -9.18 -13.37 -2.31
N GLU A 160 -8.39 -13.85 -3.29
CA GLU A 160 -8.08 -15.26 -3.48
C GLU A 160 -6.63 -15.43 -3.97
N PRO A 161 -5.74 -15.99 -3.14
CA PRO A 161 -5.93 -16.32 -1.72
C PRO A 161 -6.16 -15.09 -0.86
N LEU A 162 -6.97 -15.20 0.19
CA LEU A 162 -7.35 -14.08 1.05
C LEU A 162 -6.17 -13.57 1.90
N ASN A 163 -5.88 -12.28 1.80
CA ASN A 163 -5.04 -11.57 2.76
C ASN A 163 -5.91 -10.95 3.87
N ALA A 164 -6.31 -11.77 4.86
CA ALA A 164 -7.25 -11.36 5.92
C ALA A 164 -6.74 -10.16 6.74
N VAL A 165 -5.43 -10.00 6.91
CA VAL A 165 -4.84 -8.88 7.65
C VAL A 165 -5.03 -7.58 6.88
N SER A 166 -4.71 -7.60 5.59
CA SER A 166 -4.88 -6.46 4.69
C SER A 166 -6.37 -6.12 4.52
N ASP A 167 -7.22 -7.14 4.34
CA ASP A 167 -8.67 -7.00 4.21
C ASP A 167 -9.26 -6.25 5.40
N ALA A 168 -9.00 -6.73 6.62
CA ALA A 168 -9.49 -6.11 7.83
C ALA A 168 -8.91 -4.70 8.07
N PHE A 169 -7.66 -4.45 7.66
CA PHE A 169 -7.04 -3.14 7.78
C PHE A 169 -7.74 -2.12 6.87
N HIS A 170 -7.94 -2.45 5.59
CA HIS A 170 -8.59 -1.55 4.63
C HIS A 170 -10.06 -1.29 4.99
N ALA A 171 -10.80 -2.31 5.43
CA ALA A 171 -12.18 -2.14 5.90
C ALA A 171 -12.26 -1.15 7.07
N ARG A 172 -11.37 -1.28 8.08
CA ARG A 172 -11.31 -0.32 9.21
C ARG A 172 -10.85 1.08 8.79
N SER A 173 -10.07 1.18 7.72
CA SER A 173 -9.62 2.47 7.16
C SER A 173 -10.67 3.12 6.26
N GLY A 174 -11.89 2.58 6.18
CA GLY A 174 -13.01 3.15 5.44
C GLY A 174 -13.03 2.82 3.95
N PHE A 175 -12.26 1.83 3.52
CA PHE A 175 -12.31 1.35 2.13
C PHE A 175 -13.45 0.36 1.94
N VAL A 176 -14.20 0.51 0.84
CA VAL A 176 -15.26 -0.38 0.42
C VAL A 176 -14.91 -1.04 -0.92
N GLU A 177 -15.36 -2.27 -1.12
CA GLU A 177 -15.19 -2.95 -2.41
C GLU A 177 -16.09 -2.30 -3.46
N VAL A 178 -15.50 -2.01 -4.63
CA VAL A 178 -16.18 -1.43 -5.79
C VAL A 178 -16.08 -2.33 -7.02
N GLY A 179 -15.38 -3.44 -6.92
CA GLY A 179 -15.24 -4.43 -7.96
C GLY A 179 -14.23 -5.50 -7.61
N THR A 180 -14.14 -6.51 -8.46
CA THR A 180 -13.12 -7.55 -8.36
C THR A 180 -12.56 -7.85 -9.75
N GLN A 181 -11.33 -8.36 -9.81
CA GLN A 181 -10.79 -8.91 -11.06
C GLN A 181 -9.79 -10.03 -10.80
N TRP A 182 -9.64 -10.88 -11.80
CA TRP A 182 -8.57 -11.86 -11.82
C TRP A 182 -7.31 -11.26 -12.43
N VAL A 183 -6.18 -11.48 -11.77
CA VAL A 183 -4.85 -11.04 -12.19
C VAL A 183 -3.88 -12.23 -12.17
N ALA A 184 -2.62 -12.01 -12.54
CA ALA A 184 -1.59 -13.06 -12.56
C ALA A 184 -2.06 -14.31 -13.34
N ASP A 185 -2.48 -14.09 -14.60
CA ASP A 185 -2.97 -15.13 -15.50
C ASP A 185 -4.11 -15.99 -14.91
N GLY A 186 -4.98 -15.36 -14.14
CA GLY A 186 -6.15 -15.99 -13.55
C GLY A 186 -5.88 -16.80 -12.27
N THR A 187 -4.69 -16.68 -11.68
CA THR A 187 -4.31 -17.42 -10.46
C THR A 187 -4.59 -16.65 -9.17
N LYS A 188 -4.88 -15.35 -9.28
CA LYS A 188 -5.12 -14.46 -8.13
C LYS A 188 -6.33 -13.59 -8.40
N ARG A 189 -7.28 -13.54 -7.44
CA ARG A 189 -8.38 -12.58 -7.48
C ARG A 189 -8.15 -11.46 -6.47
N VAL A 190 -8.37 -10.24 -6.90
CA VAL A 190 -8.28 -9.06 -6.05
C VAL A 190 -9.63 -8.39 -5.87
N SER A 191 -9.84 -7.82 -4.69
CA SER A 191 -10.90 -6.88 -4.36
C SER A 191 -10.38 -5.47 -4.64
N LEU A 192 -11.04 -4.76 -5.55
CA LEU A 192 -10.74 -3.37 -5.90
C LEU A 192 -11.55 -2.47 -4.99
N ARG A 193 -10.89 -1.57 -4.29
CA ARG A 193 -11.47 -0.81 -3.20
C ARG A 193 -11.29 0.68 -3.36
N GLU A 194 -12.25 1.44 -2.86
CA GLU A 194 -12.14 2.88 -2.76
C GLU A 194 -12.55 3.39 -1.37
N ARG A 195 -11.96 4.52 -0.99
CA ARG A 195 -12.37 5.36 0.13
C ARG A 195 -12.63 6.75 -0.41
N VAL A 196 -13.89 7.21 -0.34
CA VAL A 196 -14.25 8.59 -0.68
C VAL A 196 -13.75 9.51 0.44
N LEU A 197 -13.04 10.56 0.04
CA LEU A 197 -12.58 11.61 0.95
C LEU A 197 -13.67 12.68 1.05
N ALA A 198 -14.02 13.06 2.29
CA ALA A 198 -14.97 14.14 2.50
C ALA A 198 -14.39 15.44 1.92
N HIS A 199 -15.09 16.05 0.99
CA HIS A 199 -14.79 17.42 0.60
C HIS A 199 -15.09 18.30 1.81
N GLY A 200 -14.16 19.15 2.20
CA GLY A 200 -14.45 20.21 3.14
C GLY A 200 -15.64 21.04 2.62
N PRO A 201 -16.45 21.68 3.49
CA PRO A 201 -17.54 22.50 3.03
C PRO A 201 -16.99 23.51 2.03
N GLU A 202 -17.49 23.43 0.78
CA GLU A 202 -17.20 24.43 -0.25
C GLU A 202 -17.39 25.79 0.37
N GLY A 203 -16.31 26.58 0.43
CA GLY A 203 -16.41 27.97 0.82
C GLY A 203 -17.42 28.61 -0.09
N ARG A 204 -18.65 28.83 0.43
CA ARG A 204 -19.68 29.62 -0.30
C ARG A 204 -19.04 30.97 -0.63
N GLY A 205 -18.58 31.07 -1.87
CA GLY A 205 -18.16 32.33 -2.44
C GLY A 205 -19.32 33.33 -2.35
N ARG A 206 -19.05 34.42 -1.74
CA ARG A 206 -19.88 35.63 -1.85
C ARG A 206 -19.51 36.37 -3.13
#